data_7820c6353587d11aa8a093a9a2488db6
#
_entry.id   7820c6353587d11aa8a093a9a2488db6
#
_cell.length_a   1.000
_cell.length_b   1.000
_cell.length_c   1.000
_cell.angle_alpha   90.00
_cell.angle_beta   90.00
_cell.angle_gamma   90.00
#
_symmetry.space_group_name_H-M   'P 1'
#
loop_
_entity.id
_entity.type
_entity.pdbx_description
1 polymer ?
#
loop_
_entity_poly.entity_id
_entity_poly.type
_entity_poly.pdbx_seq_one_letter_code
_entity_poly.pdbx_strand_id
1 'polypeptide(L)'
;MNQSSFRLRAADGVELFVRRFDPDAARPVRATVQLLHGMGEHGARYARVAQALSAEGFAVFAADCRGHGETAASAAELGFFAERDGWQALVSDVQALAAHVSELLPGRPRVLLGHSMGSFLALDCLTQFGDTLAAAVLSGSNGGTGATALAFRAVAEVERRRLGARGQSPVLQKLVFGRFNTAFEPAATAFDWLSRDPAEVAKYVADPPSTSRCDACAVSIES
;
A
#
# COMPACT_ATOMS: atom_id res chain seq x y z
N MET A 1 -8.75 -23.21 3.76
CA MET A 1 -8.35 -21.87 3.30
C MET A 1 -7.47 -22.01 2.08
N ASN A 2 -7.82 -21.37 0.98
CA ASN A 2 -7.07 -21.43 -0.28
C ASN A 2 -6.39 -20.09 -0.52
N GLN A 3 -5.08 -20.15 -0.76
CA GLN A 3 -4.30 -19.00 -1.20
C GLN A 3 -3.91 -19.20 -2.66
N SER A 4 -4.08 -18.16 -3.46
CA SER A 4 -3.67 -18.09 -4.85
C SER A 4 -3.13 -16.71 -5.18
N SER A 5 -2.60 -16.53 -6.38
CA SER A 5 -2.18 -15.22 -6.87
C SER A 5 -2.47 -15.11 -8.37
N PHE A 6 -2.59 -13.89 -8.85
CA PHE A 6 -2.76 -13.58 -10.26
C PHE A 6 -2.15 -12.21 -10.58
N ARG A 7 -1.99 -11.91 -11.86
CA ARG A 7 -1.63 -10.58 -12.31
C ARG A 7 -2.84 -9.91 -12.96
N LEU A 8 -3.06 -8.66 -12.58
CA LEU A 8 -4.10 -7.82 -13.15
C LEU A 8 -3.45 -6.70 -13.96
N ARG A 9 -3.76 -6.64 -15.23
CA ARG A 9 -3.22 -5.60 -16.11
C ARG A 9 -3.99 -4.29 -15.91
N ALA A 10 -3.29 -3.26 -15.46
CA ALA A 10 -3.80 -1.90 -15.36
C ALA A 10 -3.97 -1.26 -16.75
N ALA A 11 -4.72 -0.15 -16.83
CA ALA A 11 -5.03 0.51 -18.10
C ALA A 11 -3.80 1.02 -18.85
N ASP A 12 -2.74 1.36 -18.16
CA ASP A 12 -1.45 1.81 -18.69
C ASP A 12 -0.45 0.66 -18.94
N GLY A 13 -0.89 -0.60 -18.73
CA GLY A 13 -0.11 -1.79 -19.01
C GLY A 13 0.70 -2.34 -17.85
N VAL A 14 0.70 -1.70 -16.69
CA VAL A 14 1.35 -2.24 -15.47
C VAL A 14 0.65 -3.53 -15.02
N GLU A 15 1.43 -4.56 -14.70
CA GLU A 15 0.95 -5.86 -14.25
C GLU A 15 0.96 -5.93 -12.72
N LEU A 16 -0.18 -5.60 -12.10
CA LEU A 16 -0.34 -5.64 -10.64
C LEU A 16 -0.32 -7.08 -10.14
N PHE A 17 0.56 -7.40 -9.22
CA PHE A 17 0.55 -8.70 -8.57
C PHE A 17 -0.44 -8.71 -7.40
N VAL A 18 -1.40 -9.63 -7.43
CA VAL A 18 -2.47 -9.72 -6.44
C VAL A 18 -2.45 -11.07 -5.75
N ARG A 19 -2.36 -11.06 -4.43
CA ARG A 19 -2.56 -12.25 -3.60
C ARG A 19 -4.03 -12.34 -3.20
N ARG A 20 -4.59 -13.52 -3.38
CA ARG A 20 -5.98 -13.83 -3.04
C ARG A 20 -6.02 -14.88 -1.92
N PHE A 21 -6.82 -14.61 -0.91
CA PHE A 21 -7.07 -15.51 0.20
C PHE A 21 -8.58 -15.75 0.28
N ASP A 22 -9.00 -16.97 -0.02
CA ASP A 22 -10.41 -17.35 0.01
C ASP A 22 -10.75 -18.05 1.33
N PRO A 23 -11.98 -17.88 1.82
CA PRO A 23 -12.54 -18.71 2.90
C PRO A 23 -12.48 -20.19 2.52
N ASP A 24 -12.69 -21.03 3.52
CA ASP A 24 -12.92 -22.47 3.26
C ASP A 24 -14.13 -22.62 2.30
N ALA A 25 -14.03 -23.58 1.38
CA ALA A 25 -15.07 -23.82 0.37
C ALA A 25 -16.46 -24.14 0.98
N ALA A 26 -16.50 -24.62 2.22
CA ALA A 26 -17.73 -24.86 2.95
C ALA A 26 -18.38 -23.56 3.51
N ARG A 27 -17.65 -22.44 3.49
CA ARG A 27 -18.16 -21.15 4.00
C ARG A 27 -18.56 -20.23 2.85
N PRO A 28 -19.76 -19.63 2.87
CA PRO A 28 -20.13 -18.62 1.90
C PRO A 28 -19.25 -17.37 2.07
N VAL A 29 -18.84 -16.76 0.96
CA VAL A 29 -18.16 -15.46 0.99
C VAL A 29 -19.15 -14.40 1.49
N ARG A 30 -18.85 -13.76 2.63
CA ARG A 30 -19.65 -12.71 3.26
C ARG A 30 -19.45 -11.34 2.61
N ALA A 31 -18.21 -11.01 2.35
CA ALA A 31 -17.78 -9.78 1.70
C ALA A 31 -16.38 -9.96 1.08
N THR A 32 -15.98 -9.03 0.25
CA THR A 32 -14.62 -8.93 -0.28
C THR A 32 -13.85 -7.84 0.45
N VAL A 33 -12.58 -8.07 0.76
CA VAL A 33 -11.69 -7.09 1.37
C VAL A 33 -10.54 -6.84 0.41
N GLN A 34 -10.40 -5.61 -0.07
CA GLN A 34 -9.25 -5.16 -0.81
C GLN A 34 -8.27 -4.51 0.17
N LEU A 35 -7.08 -5.07 0.30
CA LEU A 35 -6.06 -4.65 1.24
C LEU A 35 -5.02 -3.79 0.53
N LEU A 36 -4.80 -2.58 1.05
CA LEU A 36 -3.86 -1.58 0.57
C LEU A 36 -2.75 -1.42 1.59
N HIS A 37 -1.55 -1.84 1.24
CA HIS A 37 -0.39 -1.81 2.12
C HIS A 37 0.25 -0.42 2.24
N GLY A 38 1.15 -0.25 3.22
CA GLY A 38 1.90 0.97 3.44
C GLY A 38 3.08 1.14 2.48
N MET A 39 3.73 2.30 2.58
CA MET A 39 4.95 2.59 1.85
C MET A 39 6.11 1.72 2.35
N GLY A 40 6.96 1.24 1.44
CA GLY A 40 8.11 0.41 1.78
C GLY A 40 7.75 -0.98 2.29
N GLU A 41 6.59 -1.51 1.90
CA GLU A 41 6.17 -2.87 2.19
C GLU A 41 5.37 -3.46 1.01
N HIS A 42 4.74 -4.60 1.17
CA HIS A 42 3.95 -5.27 0.14
C HIS A 42 2.87 -6.18 0.72
N GLY A 43 1.95 -6.65 -0.11
CA GLY A 43 0.78 -7.41 0.31
C GLY A 43 1.08 -8.72 1.06
N ALA A 44 2.22 -9.37 0.83
CA ALA A 44 2.55 -10.61 1.54
C ALA A 44 2.72 -10.43 3.06
N ARG A 45 3.09 -9.23 3.52
CA ARG A 45 3.23 -8.91 4.95
C ARG A 45 1.90 -9.01 5.70
N TYR A 46 0.80 -8.93 4.99
CA TYR A 46 -0.56 -9.00 5.54
C TYR A 46 -1.16 -10.40 5.52
N ALA A 47 -0.37 -11.44 5.20
CA ALA A 47 -0.88 -12.80 5.12
C ALA A 47 -1.60 -13.26 6.40
N ARG A 48 -1.10 -12.92 7.61
CA ARG A 48 -1.78 -13.24 8.89
C ARG A 48 -3.15 -12.58 9.01
N VAL A 49 -3.24 -11.30 8.64
CA VAL A 49 -4.51 -10.55 8.67
C VAL A 49 -5.48 -11.13 7.64
N ALA A 50 -4.99 -11.36 6.42
CA ALA A 50 -5.79 -11.95 5.36
C ALA A 50 -6.30 -13.35 5.72
N GLN A 51 -5.47 -14.16 6.36
CA GLN A 51 -5.85 -15.48 6.85
C GLN A 51 -6.92 -15.42 7.94
N ALA A 52 -6.77 -14.51 8.90
CA ALA A 52 -7.77 -14.32 9.95
C ALA A 52 -9.12 -13.86 9.37
N LEU A 53 -9.11 -12.92 8.43
CA LEU A 53 -10.31 -12.47 7.75
C LEU A 53 -10.95 -13.59 6.91
N SER A 54 -10.14 -14.39 6.20
CA SER A 54 -10.64 -15.52 5.42
C SER A 54 -11.29 -16.59 6.32
N ALA A 55 -10.74 -16.85 7.50
CA ALA A 55 -11.35 -17.74 8.48
C ALA A 55 -12.75 -17.27 8.92
N GLU A 56 -13.02 -15.95 8.84
CA GLU A 56 -14.32 -15.35 9.15
C GLU A 56 -15.24 -15.20 7.92
N GLY A 57 -14.84 -15.74 6.77
CA GLY A 57 -15.67 -15.75 5.56
C GLY A 57 -15.46 -14.54 4.63
N PHE A 58 -14.38 -13.80 4.77
CA PHE A 58 -14.04 -12.72 3.84
C PHE A 58 -13.07 -13.22 2.76
N ALA A 59 -13.34 -12.91 1.50
CA ALA A 59 -12.37 -13.09 0.44
C ALA A 59 -11.43 -11.86 0.40
N VAL A 60 -10.14 -12.06 0.62
CA VAL A 60 -9.17 -10.97 0.74
C VAL A 60 -8.28 -10.90 -0.50
N PHE A 61 -8.12 -9.71 -1.04
CA PHE A 61 -7.29 -9.38 -2.19
C PHE A 61 -6.23 -8.36 -1.77
N ALA A 62 -4.98 -8.79 -1.67
CA ALA A 62 -3.85 -7.96 -1.29
C ALA A 62 -2.96 -7.74 -2.52
N ALA A 63 -3.14 -6.60 -3.18
CA ALA A 63 -2.29 -6.21 -4.29
C ALA A 63 -0.98 -5.60 -3.78
N ASP A 64 0.11 -5.87 -4.47
CA ASP A 64 1.31 -5.06 -4.36
C ASP A 64 1.09 -3.79 -5.20
N CYS A 65 1.17 -2.63 -4.57
CA CYS A 65 1.06 -1.34 -5.25
C CYS A 65 2.17 -1.17 -6.29
N ARG A 66 1.99 -0.30 -7.26
CA ARG A 66 3.05 0.10 -8.21
C ARG A 66 4.33 0.42 -7.46
N GLY A 67 5.45 0.02 -8.01
CA GLY A 67 6.75 0.22 -7.39
C GLY A 67 6.98 -0.55 -6.10
N HIS A 68 6.16 -1.55 -5.80
CA HIS A 68 6.31 -2.37 -4.59
C HIS A 68 6.21 -3.86 -4.91
N GLY A 69 6.85 -4.67 -4.06
CA GLY A 69 6.77 -6.12 -4.08
C GLY A 69 6.99 -6.73 -5.46
N GLU A 70 6.11 -7.65 -5.83
CA GLU A 70 6.17 -8.36 -7.12
C GLU A 70 5.51 -7.58 -8.29
N THR A 71 4.90 -6.42 -8.02
CA THR A 71 4.44 -5.50 -9.06
C THR A 71 5.59 -4.70 -9.66
N ALA A 72 6.64 -4.40 -8.88
CA ALA A 72 7.85 -3.79 -9.41
C ALA A 72 8.56 -4.78 -10.35
N ALA A 73 8.72 -4.42 -11.61
CA ALA A 73 9.35 -5.29 -12.61
C ALA A 73 10.85 -5.50 -12.38
N SER A 74 11.49 -4.59 -11.63
CA SER A 74 12.89 -4.66 -11.26
C SER A 74 13.18 -3.87 -9.98
N ALA A 75 14.35 -4.09 -9.39
CA ALA A 75 14.82 -3.29 -8.25
C ALA A 75 14.93 -1.78 -8.56
N ALA A 76 15.12 -1.41 -9.83
CA ALA A 76 15.18 -0.02 -10.25
C ALA A 76 13.80 0.66 -10.26
N GLU A 77 12.71 -0.10 -10.25
CA GLU A 77 11.34 0.40 -10.23
C GLU A 77 10.75 0.46 -8.83
N LEU A 78 11.48 -0.03 -7.82
CA LEU A 78 11.00 0.08 -6.44
C LEU A 78 10.83 1.54 -6.06
N GLY A 79 9.64 1.85 -5.52
CA GLY A 79 9.24 3.19 -5.14
C GLY A 79 8.69 4.07 -6.27
N PHE A 80 8.72 3.61 -7.52
CA PHE A 80 8.24 4.38 -8.67
C PHE A 80 6.77 4.04 -9.02
N PHE A 81 5.90 5.03 -9.04
CA PHE A 81 4.49 4.82 -9.38
C PHE A 81 4.20 5.07 -10.85
N ALA A 82 4.56 6.23 -11.37
CA ALA A 82 4.43 6.63 -12.77
C ALA A 82 5.26 7.89 -13.07
N GLU A 83 5.47 8.19 -14.34
CA GLU A 83 6.15 9.42 -14.78
C GLU A 83 5.33 10.69 -14.46
N ARG A 84 4.00 10.57 -14.48
CA ARG A 84 3.03 11.63 -14.16
C ARG A 84 1.85 11.02 -13.41
N ASP A 85 1.22 11.81 -12.56
CA ASP A 85 -0.02 11.46 -11.86
C ASP A 85 0.03 10.10 -11.16
N GLY A 86 1.18 9.78 -10.53
CA GLY A 86 1.43 8.47 -9.92
C GLY A 86 0.44 8.11 -8.84
N TRP A 87 -0.03 9.10 -8.07
CA TRP A 87 -1.07 8.88 -7.07
C TRP A 87 -2.41 8.52 -7.71
N GLN A 88 -2.83 9.23 -8.75
CA GLN A 88 -4.06 8.91 -9.47
C GLN A 88 -3.98 7.55 -10.17
N ALA A 89 -2.80 7.15 -10.63
CA ALA A 89 -2.58 5.80 -11.16
C ALA A 89 -2.81 4.72 -10.07
N LEU A 90 -2.38 4.95 -8.81
CA LEU A 90 -2.69 4.06 -7.69
C LEU A 90 -4.21 3.97 -7.41
N VAL A 91 -4.92 5.10 -7.43
CA VAL A 91 -6.39 5.11 -7.26
C VAL A 91 -7.07 4.33 -8.37
N SER A 92 -6.61 4.50 -9.61
CA SER A 92 -7.13 3.76 -10.77
C SER A 92 -6.88 2.26 -10.66
N ASP A 93 -5.74 1.84 -10.11
CA ASP A 93 -5.42 0.43 -9.84
C ASP A 93 -6.37 -0.18 -8.81
N VAL A 94 -6.65 0.56 -7.73
CA VAL A 94 -7.63 0.13 -6.71
C VAL A 94 -9.00 -0.07 -7.35
N GLN A 95 -9.42 0.85 -8.21
CA GLN A 95 -10.69 0.77 -8.92
C GLN A 95 -10.74 -0.40 -9.92
N ALA A 96 -9.65 -0.62 -10.67
CA ALA A 96 -9.54 -1.73 -11.61
C ALA A 96 -9.62 -3.08 -10.87
N LEU A 97 -8.93 -3.23 -9.74
CA LEU A 97 -9.02 -4.44 -8.92
C LEU A 97 -10.43 -4.61 -8.34
N ALA A 98 -11.08 -3.52 -7.89
CA ALA A 98 -12.45 -3.57 -7.38
C ALA A 98 -13.45 -4.04 -8.46
N ALA A 99 -13.30 -3.61 -9.70
CA ALA A 99 -14.09 -4.06 -10.83
C ALA A 99 -13.88 -5.56 -11.09
N HIS A 100 -12.63 -5.99 -11.20
CA HIS A 100 -12.29 -7.40 -11.39
C HIS A 100 -12.81 -8.31 -10.27
N VAL A 101 -12.70 -7.88 -9.01
CA VAL A 101 -13.25 -8.62 -7.85
C VAL A 101 -14.78 -8.71 -7.92
N SER A 102 -15.43 -7.66 -8.40
CA SER A 102 -16.90 -7.67 -8.57
C SER A 102 -17.38 -8.64 -9.65
N GLU A 103 -16.56 -8.87 -10.69
CA GLU A 103 -16.82 -9.90 -11.71
C GLU A 103 -16.60 -11.31 -11.16
N LEU A 104 -15.57 -11.51 -10.35
CA LEU A 104 -15.26 -12.81 -9.72
C LEU A 104 -16.29 -13.20 -8.64
N LEU A 105 -16.77 -12.23 -7.86
CA LEU A 105 -17.64 -12.43 -6.70
C LEU A 105 -18.83 -11.43 -6.75
N PRO A 106 -19.75 -11.59 -7.69
CA PRO A 106 -20.83 -10.64 -7.92
C PRO A 106 -21.74 -10.50 -6.70
N GLY A 107 -22.19 -9.26 -6.46
CA GLY A 107 -23.14 -8.94 -5.40
C GLY A 107 -22.57 -9.00 -3.97
N ARG A 108 -21.27 -9.21 -3.79
CA ARG A 108 -20.66 -9.20 -2.46
C ARG A 108 -20.35 -7.77 -2.01
N PRO A 109 -20.65 -7.42 -0.74
CA PRO A 109 -20.20 -6.16 -0.16
C PRO A 109 -18.69 -5.98 -0.29
N ARG A 110 -18.23 -4.78 -0.62
CA ARG A 110 -16.82 -4.47 -0.80
C ARG A 110 -16.30 -3.63 0.35
N VAL A 111 -15.14 -4.02 0.88
CA VAL A 111 -14.47 -3.32 1.97
C VAL A 111 -13.05 -2.95 1.52
N LEU A 112 -12.62 -1.71 1.80
CA LEU A 112 -11.22 -1.32 1.73
C LEU A 112 -10.59 -1.41 3.11
N LEU A 113 -9.39 -1.99 3.18
CA LEU A 113 -8.54 -1.96 4.38
C LEU A 113 -7.21 -1.36 3.99
N GLY A 114 -6.91 -0.15 4.46
CA GLY A 114 -5.66 0.55 4.15
C GLY A 114 -4.81 0.79 5.38
N HIS A 115 -3.49 0.59 5.26
CA HIS A 115 -2.52 0.90 6.29
C HIS A 115 -1.54 1.97 5.83
N SER A 116 -1.27 2.98 6.65
CA SER A 116 -0.30 4.05 6.36
C SER A 116 -0.59 4.70 4.99
N MET A 117 0.34 4.66 4.02
CA MET A 117 0.10 5.10 2.64
C MET A 117 -1.19 4.52 2.07
N GLY A 118 -1.46 3.22 2.28
CA GLY A 118 -2.69 2.57 1.85
C GLY A 118 -3.95 3.14 2.51
N SER A 119 -3.85 3.72 3.72
CA SER A 119 -4.98 4.40 4.35
C SER A 119 -5.27 5.76 3.72
N PHE A 120 -4.26 6.49 3.27
CA PHE A 120 -4.46 7.72 2.50
C PHE A 120 -5.05 7.43 1.13
N LEU A 121 -4.57 6.36 0.48
CA LEU A 121 -5.14 5.89 -0.77
C LEU A 121 -6.60 5.48 -0.60
N ALA A 122 -6.95 4.78 0.50
CA ALA A 122 -8.33 4.43 0.81
C ALA A 122 -9.20 5.67 1.04
N LEU A 123 -8.69 6.71 1.71
CA LEU A 123 -9.40 7.98 1.89
C LEU A 123 -9.71 8.65 0.55
N ASP A 124 -8.75 8.69 -0.36
CA ASP A 124 -8.97 9.26 -1.69
C ASP A 124 -9.97 8.42 -2.50
N CYS A 125 -9.86 7.10 -2.47
CA CYS A 125 -10.87 6.20 -3.05
C CYS A 125 -12.27 6.45 -2.49
N LEU A 126 -12.41 6.72 -1.19
CA LEU A 126 -13.68 7.07 -0.56
C LEU A 126 -14.29 8.36 -1.12
N THR A 127 -13.46 9.34 -1.46
CA THR A 127 -13.97 10.59 -2.06
C THR A 127 -14.43 10.41 -3.51
N GLN A 128 -13.82 9.46 -4.25
CA GLN A 128 -14.09 9.26 -5.67
C GLN A 128 -15.18 8.21 -5.95
N PHE A 129 -15.25 7.15 -5.17
CA PHE A 129 -16.21 6.04 -5.38
C PHE A 129 -16.67 5.36 -4.08
N GLY A 130 -16.70 6.10 -2.97
CA GLY A 130 -17.06 5.59 -1.65
C GLY A 130 -18.48 5.03 -1.55
N ASP A 131 -19.42 5.53 -2.36
CA ASP A 131 -20.79 5.05 -2.48
C ASP A 131 -20.90 3.58 -2.95
N THR A 132 -19.84 3.07 -3.58
CA THR A 132 -19.74 1.68 -4.03
C THR A 132 -19.19 0.74 -2.97
N LEU A 133 -18.77 1.26 -1.83
CA LEU A 133 -18.13 0.52 -0.75
C LEU A 133 -19.09 0.32 0.42
N ALA A 134 -19.08 -0.86 1.01
CA ALA A 134 -19.84 -1.16 2.21
C ALA A 134 -19.17 -0.63 3.48
N ALA A 135 -17.83 -0.59 3.50
CA ALA A 135 -17.03 -0.07 4.60
C ALA A 135 -15.59 0.23 4.19
N ALA A 136 -14.90 1.03 5.00
CA ALA A 136 -13.46 1.20 4.95
C ALA A 136 -12.84 1.10 6.36
N VAL A 137 -11.66 0.49 6.44
CA VAL A 137 -10.85 0.41 7.65
C VAL A 137 -9.53 1.14 7.40
N LEU A 138 -9.24 2.14 8.22
CA LEU A 138 -8.04 2.95 8.11
C LEU A 138 -7.13 2.70 9.31
N SER A 139 -5.94 2.22 9.05
CA SER A 139 -4.92 1.92 10.06
C SER A 139 -3.71 2.82 9.88
N GLY A 140 -3.23 3.44 10.96
CA GLY A 140 -2.09 4.36 10.88
C GLY A 140 -2.35 5.56 9.98
N SER A 141 -3.61 6.00 9.89
CA SER A 141 -4.04 7.14 9.08
C SER A 141 -3.76 8.46 9.80
N ASN A 142 -3.61 9.52 9.01
CA ASN A 142 -3.44 10.89 9.49
C ASN A 142 -4.37 11.81 8.68
N GLY A 143 -5.09 12.69 9.38
CA GLY A 143 -5.98 13.67 8.78
C GLY A 143 -5.38 15.08 8.66
N GLY A 144 -4.08 15.23 8.83
CA GLY A 144 -3.42 16.54 8.85
C GLY A 144 -3.36 17.23 7.49
N THR A 145 -4.25 18.18 7.28
CA THR A 145 -4.12 19.20 6.24
C THR A 145 -3.71 20.51 6.93
N GLY A 146 -2.60 21.09 6.58
CA GLY A 146 -2.15 22.34 7.20
C GLY A 146 -0.85 22.83 6.60
N ALA A 147 -0.29 23.88 7.21
CA ALA A 147 0.97 24.49 6.74
C ALA A 147 2.11 23.47 6.59
N THR A 148 2.14 22.44 7.46
CA THR A 148 3.14 21.36 7.40
C THR A 148 2.98 20.50 6.13
N ALA A 149 1.75 20.15 5.76
CA ALA A 149 1.50 19.39 4.54
C ALA A 149 1.88 20.21 3.30
N LEU A 150 1.53 21.50 3.29
CA LEU A 150 1.89 22.40 2.19
C LEU A 150 3.42 22.54 2.06
N ALA A 151 4.13 22.71 3.17
CA ALA A 151 5.59 22.75 3.18
C ALA A 151 6.21 21.45 2.68
N PHE A 152 5.68 20.30 3.08
CA PHE A 152 6.13 18.99 2.60
C PHE A 152 5.95 18.87 1.08
N ARG A 153 4.78 19.25 0.55
CA ARG A 153 4.50 19.25 -0.90
C ARG A 153 5.48 20.15 -1.67
N ALA A 154 5.77 21.35 -1.15
CA ALA A 154 6.74 22.23 -1.78
C ALA A 154 8.14 21.60 -1.85
N VAL A 155 8.59 20.95 -0.76
CA VAL A 155 9.87 20.22 -0.73
C VAL A 155 9.85 19.05 -1.72
N ALA A 156 8.76 18.28 -1.75
CA ALA A 156 8.61 17.15 -2.66
C ALA A 156 8.70 17.60 -4.13
N GLU A 157 8.03 18.70 -4.49
CA GLU A 157 8.08 19.24 -5.85
C GLU A 157 9.49 19.74 -6.24
N VAL A 158 10.21 20.38 -5.31
CA VAL A 158 11.62 20.78 -5.55
C VAL A 158 12.49 19.56 -5.79
N GLU A 159 12.37 18.51 -4.96
CA GLU A 159 13.14 17.28 -5.11
C GLU A 159 12.79 16.55 -6.42
N ARG A 160 11.53 16.51 -6.80
CA ARG A 160 11.08 15.94 -8.06
C ARG A 160 11.72 16.64 -9.28
N ARG A 161 11.75 17.97 -9.26
CA ARG A 161 12.40 18.75 -10.35
C ARG A 161 13.91 18.52 -10.38
N ARG A 162 14.53 18.35 -9.21
CA ARG A 162 15.98 18.16 -9.07
C ARG A 162 16.44 16.76 -9.48
N LEU A 163 15.66 15.73 -9.13
CA LEU A 163 16.04 14.33 -9.24
C LEU A 163 15.29 13.55 -10.35
N GLY A 164 14.22 14.12 -10.87
CA GLY A 164 13.30 13.44 -11.78
C GLY A 164 12.32 12.50 -11.05
N ALA A 165 11.34 11.96 -11.79
CA ALA A 165 10.28 11.11 -11.22
C ALA A 165 10.79 9.78 -10.63
N ARG A 166 11.98 9.32 -11.04
CA ARG A 166 12.64 8.09 -10.54
C ARG A 166 13.75 8.38 -9.53
N GLY A 167 13.94 9.65 -9.18
CA GLY A 167 14.99 10.07 -8.29
C GLY A 167 14.69 9.71 -6.84
N GLN A 168 15.74 9.36 -6.10
CA GLN A 168 15.66 9.04 -4.68
C GLN A 168 16.08 10.27 -3.87
N SER A 169 15.21 10.72 -2.96
CA SER A 169 15.48 11.90 -2.14
C SER A 169 15.76 11.53 -0.67
N PRO A 170 17.01 11.59 -0.22
CA PRO A 170 17.33 11.42 1.21
C PRO A 170 16.65 12.47 2.09
N VAL A 171 16.32 13.63 1.53
CA VAL A 171 15.60 14.70 2.24
C VAL A 171 14.19 14.25 2.55
N LEU A 172 13.45 13.74 1.56
CA LEU A 172 12.09 13.23 1.74
C LEU A 172 12.06 12.01 2.66
N GLN A 173 13.00 11.08 2.48
CA GLN A 173 13.15 9.93 3.37
C GLN A 173 13.31 10.37 4.83
N LYS A 174 14.20 11.32 5.10
CA LYS A 174 14.39 11.86 6.44
C LYS A 174 13.16 12.58 6.98
N LEU A 175 12.44 13.30 6.15
CA LEU A 175 11.20 13.99 6.56
C LEU A 175 10.08 13.00 6.91
N VAL A 176 9.94 11.91 6.16
CA VAL A 176 8.88 10.90 6.36
C VAL A 176 9.23 9.97 7.52
N PHE A 177 10.44 9.40 7.54
CA PHE A 177 10.81 8.30 8.44
C PHE A 177 11.79 8.68 9.54
N GLY A 178 12.52 9.79 9.39
CA GLY A 178 13.67 10.11 10.22
C GLY A 178 13.38 10.31 11.72
N ARG A 179 12.11 10.47 12.11
CA ARG A 179 11.70 10.64 13.50
C ARG A 179 11.01 9.43 14.12
N PHE A 180 10.69 8.41 13.33
CA PHE A 180 9.89 7.28 13.83
C PHE A 180 10.63 6.47 14.90
N ASN A 181 11.94 6.31 14.74
CA ASN A 181 12.75 5.53 15.68
C ASN A 181 13.16 6.29 16.94
N THR A 182 12.99 7.62 16.98
CA THR A 182 13.45 8.46 18.11
C THR A 182 12.84 8.06 19.46
N ALA A 183 11.60 7.57 19.46
CA ALA A 183 10.92 7.11 20.68
C ALA A 183 11.38 5.71 21.15
N PHE A 184 12.21 5.03 20.39
CA PHE A 184 12.67 3.66 20.63
C PHE A 184 14.19 3.59 20.86
N GLU A 185 14.83 4.73 21.10
CA GLU A 185 16.25 4.77 21.42
C GLU A 185 16.54 4.28 22.86
N PRO A 186 17.65 3.52 23.07
CA PRO A 186 18.62 3.08 22.09
C PRO A 186 18.08 1.97 21.17
N ALA A 187 18.05 2.26 19.86
CA ALA A 187 17.50 1.36 18.85
C ALA A 187 18.53 0.30 18.41
N ALA A 188 18.10 -0.93 18.24
CA ALA A 188 18.93 -2.01 17.70
C ALA A 188 19.02 -1.96 16.18
N THR A 189 17.97 -1.47 15.50
CA THR A 189 17.89 -1.31 14.05
C THR A 189 17.29 0.04 13.68
N ALA A 190 17.33 0.41 12.41
CA ALA A 190 16.65 1.59 11.89
C ALA A 190 15.11 1.44 11.86
N PHE A 191 14.57 0.27 12.20
CA PHE A 191 13.18 -0.12 12.01
C PHE A 191 12.46 -0.58 13.28
N ASP A 192 13.02 -0.34 14.46
CA ASP A 192 12.46 -0.79 15.76
C ASP A 192 11.08 -0.16 16.05
N TRP A 193 10.77 0.96 15.40
CA TRP A 193 9.46 1.61 15.45
C TRP A 193 8.32 0.79 14.84
N LEU A 194 8.63 -0.21 13.99
CA LEU A 194 7.62 -1.02 13.29
C LEU A 194 6.89 -1.99 14.23
N SER A 195 7.59 -2.55 15.22
CA SER A 195 6.99 -3.54 16.11
C SER A 195 7.74 -3.61 17.45
N ARG A 196 7.01 -3.92 18.52
CA ARG A 196 7.60 -4.29 19.81
C ARG A 196 8.17 -5.70 19.83
N ASP A 197 7.81 -6.52 18.84
CA ASP A 197 8.38 -7.85 18.66
C ASP A 197 9.62 -7.79 17.75
N PRO A 198 10.84 -8.03 18.29
CA PRO A 198 12.06 -8.00 17.51
C PRO A 198 12.08 -9.00 16.34
N ALA A 199 11.34 -10.12 16.46
CA ALA A 199 11.24 -11.09 15.38
C ALA A 199 10.47 -10.54 14.17
N GLU A 200 9.46 -9.69 14.39
CA GLU A 200 8.73 -9.01 13.30
C GLU A 200 9.61 -7.93 12.66
N VAL A 201 10.42 -7.20 13.44
CA VAL A 201 11.40 -6.25 12.91
C VAL A 201 12.45 -6.98 12.06
N ALA A 202 12.98 -8.10 12.56
CA ALA A 202 13.96 -8.91 11.83
C ALA A 202 13.40 -9.43 10.49
N LYS A 203 12.15 -9.84 10.45
CA LYS A 203 11.47 -10.23 9.19
C LYS A 203 11.44 -9.07 8.19
N TYR A 204 11.13 -7.85 8.65
CA TYR A 204 11.14 -6.67 7.79
C TYR A 204 12.53 -6.37 7.25
N VAL A 205 13.54 -6.39 8.11
CA VAL A 205 14.94 -6.14 7.72
C VAL A 205 15.46 -7.18 6.71
N ALA A 206 15.03 -8.44 6.87
CA ALA A 206 15.43 -9.53 5.99
C ALA A 206 14.64 -9.58 4.66
N ASP A 207 13.65 -8.70 4.46
CA ASP A 207 12.79 -8.68 3.29
C ASP A 207 13.21 -7.57 2.30
N PRO A 208 13.96 -7.89 1.22
CA PRO A 208 14.48 -6.89 0.30
C PRO A 208 13.42 -6.01 -0.38
N PRO A 209 12.22 -6.54 -0.77
CA PRO A 209 11.15 -5.72 -1.31
C PRO A 209 10.58 -4.69 -0.33
N SER A 210 10.71 -4.91 0.97
CA SER A 210 10.27 -3.99 2.01
C SER A 210 11.33 -2.95 2.37
N THR A 211 12.59 -3.36 2.45
CA THR A 211 13.69 -2.47 2.88
C THR A 211 14.26 -1.62 1.76
N SER A 212 14.06 -2.02 0.51
CA SER A 212 14.58 -1.27 -0.62
C SER A 212 13.64 -0.13 -1.00
N ARG A 213 14.02 1.07 -0.56
CA ARG A 213 13.76 2.36 -1.20
C ARG A 213 12.33 2.94 -1.08
N CYS A 214 12.02 3.45 0.06
CA CYS A 214 10.99 4.48 0.24
C CYS A 214 11.27 5.81 -0.48
N ASP A 215 12.33 5.90 -1.25
CA ASP A 215 12.96 7.16 -1.60
C ASP A 215 12.25 7.93 -2.71
N ALA A 216 11.59 7.25 -3.62
CA ALA A 216 10.88 7.89 -4.73
C ALA A 216 9.37 8.06 -4.50
N CYS A 217 8.78 7.27 -3.61
CA CYS A 217 7.33 7.28 -3.38
C CYS A 217 6.79 8.61 -2.84
N ALA A 218 7.60 9.36 -2.11
CA ALA A 218 7.18 10.61 -1.48
C ALA A 218 6.95 11.75 -2.48
N VAL A 219 7.43 11.61 -3.71
CA VAL A 219 7.41 12.68 -4.71
C VAL A 219 6.09 12.74 -5.49
N SER A 220 5.29 11.66 -5.48
CA SER A 220 4.09 11.55 -6.30
C SER A 220 2.77 11.82 -5.55
N ILE A 221 2.83 12.33 -4.31
CA ILE A 221 1.64 12.75 -3.58
C ILE A 221 1.26 14.16 -4.03
N GLU A 222 0.82 14.30 -5.26
CA GLU A 222 0.22 15.54 -5.76
C GLU A 222 -1.30 15.47 -5.67
N SER A 223 -1.79 16.54 -5.06
CA SER A 223 -3.15 17.13 -4.97
C SER A 223 -4.25 16.30 -4.38
#